data_2713ac2b8036b709b5557f6e5805484f
#
_entry.id   2713ac2b8036b709b5557f6e5805484f
#
_cell.length_a   1.000
_cell.length_b   1.000
_cell.length_c   1.000
_cell.angle_alpha   90.00
_cell.angle_beta   90.00
_cell.angle_gamma   90.00
#
_symmetry.space_group_name_H-M   'P 1'
#
loop_
_entity.id
_entity.type
_entity.pdbx_description
1 polymer ?
#
loop_
_entity_poly.entity_id
_entity_poly.type
_entity_poly.pdbx_seq_one_letter_code
_entity_poly.pdbx_strand_id
1 'polypeptide(L)'
;AEVLGSLRVFVSAATHYSIAKAAGLLGLGRHAVVVVPTDAAGRLDPGALAAAVEREVAAGAVPMAVVATLGTTDRGAIDRLPAIADVAERHGMWVHADAAVGGILAASAATRHELPALHRADSVTMDFHKTFYVGLACSALVVRDAESLRHVTVHADYLNPVSYTHLTLPTKRI
;
A
#
# COMPACT_ATOMS: atom_id res chain seq x y z
N ALA A 1 12.48 4.80 20.36
CA ALA A 1 11.11 5.29 20.67
C ALA A 1 10.80 6.61 19.96
N GLU A 2 11.71 7.59 19.95
CA GLU A 2 11.47 8.91 19.33
C GLU A 2 11.21 8.82 17.84
N VAL A 3 11.97 8.01 17.09
CA VAL A 3 11.79 7.87 15.61
C VAL A 3 10.42 7.31 15.25
N LEU A 4 9.92 6.31 15.99
CA LEU A 4 8.60 5.73 15.68
C LEU A 4 7.46 6.74 15.86
N GLY A 5 7.57 7.62 16.84
CA GLY A 5 6.58 8.67 17.12
C GLY A 5 6.50 9.74 16.03
N SER A 6 7.57 9.95 15.27
CA SER A 6 7.61 10.94 14.18
C SER A 6 7.07 10.42 12.84
N LEU A 7 6.97 9.10 12.64
CA LEU A 7 6.55 8.52 11.37
C LEU A 7 5.08 8.81 11.06
N ARG A 8 4.77 9.09 9.79
CA ARG A 8 3.40 9.32 9.31
C ARG A 8 3.06 8.45 8.11
N VAL A 9 1.85 7.92 8.16
CA VAL A 9 1.22 7.19 7.05
C VAL A 9 -0.01 7.97 6.61
N PHE A 10 -0.04 8.37 5.35
CA PHE A 10 -1.14 9.15 4.78
C PHE A 10 -2.16 8.22 4.12
N VAL A 11 -3.43 8.43 4.42
CA VAL A 11 -4.52 7.58 3.94
C VAL A 11 -5.71 8.43 3.51
N SER A 12 -6.51 7.93 2.58
CA SER A 12 -7.80 8.52 2.25
C SER A 12 -8.79 8.44 3.44
N ALA A 13 -9.68 9.39 3.56
CA ALA A 13 -10.83 9.29 4.47
C ALA A 13 -11.73 8.07 4.15
N ALA A 14 -11.64 7.52 2.93
CA ALA A 14 -12.35 6.30 2.52
C ALA A 14 -11.50 5.02 2.62
N THR A 15 -10.30 5.11 3.22
CA THR A 15 -9.40 3.96 3.37
C THR A 15 -9.97 2.91 4.32
N HIS A 16 -9.63 1.65 4.11
CA HIS A 16 -10.09 0.58 4.99
C HIS A 16 -9.46 0.70 6.39
N TYR A 17 -10.23 0.42 7.43
CA TYR A 17 -9.81 0.55 8.85
C TYR A 17 -8.58 -0.30 9.22
N SER A 18 -8.24 -1.31 8.41
CA SER A 18 -7.09 -2.18 8.63
C SER A 18 -5.77 -1.42 8.73
N ILE A 19 -5.63 -0.29 8.02
CA ILE A 19 -4.40 0.51 8.05
C ILE A 19 -4.20 1.13 9.44
N ALA A 20 -5.23 1.75 9.99
CA ALA A 20 -5.15 2.32 11.35
C ALA A 20 -4.96 1.24 12.41
N LYS A 21 -5.57 0.06 12.21
CA LYS A 21 -5.38 -1.11 13.09
C LYS A 21 -3.94 -1.62 13.01
N ALA A 22 -3.38 -1.75 11.80
CA ALA A 22 -2.00 -2.17 11.59
C ALA A 22 -1.00 -1.19 12.23
N ALA A 23 -1.18 0.12 12.06
CA ALA A 23 -0.35 1.13 12.71
C ALA A 23 -0.35 0.99 14.24
N GLY A 24 -1.52 0.70 14.83
CA GLY A 24 -1.63 0.41 16.26
C GLY A 24 -0.87 -0.84 16.68
N LEU A 25 -1.02 -1.94 15.94
CA LEU A 25 -0.37 -3.22 16.23
C LEU A 25 1.16 -3.16 16.07
N LEU A 26 1.65 -2.38 15.12
CA LEU A 26 3.09 -2.18 14.87
C LEU A 26 3.74 -1.19 15.84
N GLY A 27 3.00 -0.62 16.79
CA GLY A 27 3.53 0.32 17.78
C GLY A 27 3.72 1.75 17.26
N LEU A 28 3.28 2.06 16.03
CA LEU A 28 3.28 3.43 15.51
C LEU A 28 2.22 4.31 16.19
N GLY A 29 1.16 3.68 16.68
CA GLY A 29 0.01 4.37 17.24
C GLY A 29 -0.94 4.95 16.17
N ARG A 30 -2.17 5.21 16.57
CA ARG A 30 -3.19 5.76 15.65
C ARG A 30 -2.86 7.18 15.17
N HIS A 31 -2.11 7.94 15.95
CA HIS A 31 -1.68 9.29 15.60
C HIS A 31 -0.71 9.33 14.40
N ALA A 32 -0.06 8.21 14.09
CA ALA A 32 0.78 8.09 12.90
C ALA A 32 -0.03 8.09 11.60
N VAL A 33 -1.34 7.82 11.67
CA VAL A 33 -2.21 7.78 10.48
C VAL A 33 -2.84 9.15 10.26
N VAL A 34 -2.41 9.81 9.19
CA VAL A 34 -2.92 11.12 8.76
C VAL A 34 -4.02 10.91 7.73
N VAL A 35 -5.24 11.27 8.09
CA VAL A 35 -6.40 11.14 7.19
C VAL A 35 -6.47 12.35 6.26
N VAL A 36 -6.44 12.07 4.95
CA VAL A 36 -6.53 13.06 3.87
C VAL A 36 -7.96 13.09 3.33
N PRO A 37 -8.55 14.28 3.11
CA PRO A 37 -9.85 14.41 2.48
C PRO A 37 -9.94 13.73 1.12
N THR A 38 -11.18 13.34 0.75
CA THR A 38 -11.50 12.84 -0.58
C THR A 38 -12.10 13.94 -1.46
N ASP A 39 -11.99 13.77 -2.77
CA ASP A 39 -12.77 14.55 -3.75
C ASP A 39 -14.26 14.13 -3.76
N ALA A 40 -15.07 14.81 -4.58
CA ALA A 40 -16.50 14.50 -4.71
C ALA A 40 -16.79 13.06 -5.21
N ALA A 41 -15.82 12.41 -5.87
CA ALA A 41 -15.90 11.02 -6.31
C ALA A 41 -15.46 10.02 -5.23
N GLY A 42 -15.09 10.48 -4.04
CA GLY A 42 -14.61 9.62 -2.94
C GLY A 42 -13.17 9.15 -3.08
N ARG A 43 -12.37 9.79 -3.94
CA ARG A 43 -10.97 9.47 -4.17
C ARG A 43 -10.08 10.37 -3.32
N LEU A 44 -8.95 9.88 -2.86
CA LEU A 44 -7.94 10.70 -2.19
C LEU A 44 -7.61 11.94 -3.06
N ASP A 45 -7.71 13.13 -2.44
CA ASP A 45 -7.36 14.38 -3.11
C ASP A 45 -5.83 14.59 -3.09
N PRO A 46 -5.12 14.57 -4.25
CA PRO A 46 -3.67 14.73 -4.28
C PRO A 46 -3.19 16.12 -3.82
N GLY A 47 -4.00 17.15 -4.00
CA GLY A 47 -3.70 18.50 -3.51
C GLY A 47 -3.76 18.57 -1.98
N ALA A 48 -4.81 17.98 -1.40
CA ALA A 48 -4.93 17.85 0.05
C ALA A 48 -3.84 16.94 0.64
N LEU A 49 -3.41 15.90 -0.09
CA LEU A 49 -2.27 15.06 0.30
C LEU A 49 -0.99 15.89 0.38
N ALA A 50 -0.66 16.64 -0.66
CA ALA A 50 0.54 17.48 -0.68
C ALA A 50 0.55 18.45 0.51
N ALA A 51 -0.54 19.17 0.73
CA ALA A 51 -0.67 20.10 1.85
C ALA A 51 -0.55 19.40 3.23
N ALA A 52 -1.10 18.18 3.36
CA ALA A 52 -0.98 17.40 4.59
C ALA A 52 0.47 16.94 4.85
N VAL A 53 1.18 16.49 3.81
CA VAL A 53 2.58 16.09 3.92
C VAL A 53 3.45 17.29 4.33
N GLU A 54 3.30 18.44 3.66
CA GLU A 54 4.05 19.66 3.97
C GLU A 54 3.81 20.11 5.42
N ARG A 55 2.58 20.07 5.88
CA ARG A 55 2.23 20.42 7.27
C ARG A 55 2.89 19.50 8.28
N GLU A 56 2.84 18.18 8.06
CA GLU A 56 3.47 17.20 8.97
C GLU A 56 5.00 17.32 8.98
N VAL A 57 5.62 17.55 7.81
CA VAL A 57 7.07 17.79 7.69
C VAL A 57 7.46 19.06 8.43
N ALA A 58 6.71 20.15 8.28
CA ALA A 58 6.95 21.38 9.00
C ALA A 58 6.84 21.23 10.53
N ALA A 59 6.02 20.27 10.98
CA ALA A 59 5.89 19.90 12.39
C ALA A 59 6.98 18.93 12.88
N GLY A 60 7.98 18.59 12.04
CA GLY A 60 9.08 17.69 12.37
C GLY A 60 8.76 16.20 12.20
N ALA A 61 7.66 15.86 11.58
CA ALA A 61 7.33 14.47 11.28
C ALA A 61 8.05 13.95 10.03
N VAL A 62 8.19 12.63 9.94
CA VAL A 62 8.79 11.93 8.81
C VAL A 62 7.70 11.25 8.00
N PRO A 63 7.43 11.68 6.77
CA PRO A 63 6.45 11.06 5.91
C PRO A 63 6.97 9.71 5.43
N MET A 64 6.40 8.62 5.97
CA MET A 64 6.87 7.26 5.72
C MET A 64 6.19 6.64 4.50
N ALA A 65 4.88 6.72 4.42
CA ALA A 65 4.12 6.05 3.38
C ALA A 65 2.81 6.75 3.07
N VAL A 66 2.31 6.53 1.86
CA VAL A 66 0.93 6.83 1.46
C VAL A 66 0.23 5.56 0.98
N VAL A 67 -1.02 5.38 1.38
CA VAL A 67 -1.87 4.29 0.91
C VAL A 67 -2.88 4.83 -0.10
N ALA A 68 -2.75 4.41 -1.34
CA ALA A 68 -3.72 4.66 -2.40
C ALA A 68 -4.72 3.50 -2.44
N THR A 69 -6.02 3.78 -2.31
CA THR A 69 -7.06 2.76 -2.36
C THR A 69 -7.57 2.59 -3.78
N LEU A 70 -7.38 1.41 -4.34
CA LEU A 70 -7.82 1.07 -5.70
C LEU A 70 -9.09 0.21 -5.62
N GLY A 71 -10.20 0.87 -5.36
CA GLY A 71 -11.51 0.26 -5.13
C GLY A 71 -11.95 0.33 -3.66
N THR A 72 -12.52 1.45 -3.24
CA THR A 72 -13.04 1.60 -1.86
C THR A 72 -14.20 0.66 -1.60
N THR A 73 -14.33 0.18 -0.37
CA THR A 73 -15.32 -0.83 0.02
C THR A 73 -16.77 -0.35 -0.20
N ASP A 74 -17.02 0.95 -0.01
CA ASP A 74 -18.37 1.54 -0.06
C ASP A 74 -18.80 1.99 -1.46
N ARG A 75 -17.85 2.48 -2.29
CA ARG A 75 -18.15 3.10 -3.59
C ARG A 75 -17.36 2.55 -4.77
N GLY A 76 -16.40 1.68 -4.53
CA GLY A 76 -15.47 1.21 -5.55
C GLY A 76 -14.59 2.31 -6.14
N ALA A 77 -14.44 3.45 -5.43
CA ALA A 77 -13.64 4.57 -5.93
C ALA A 77 -12.18 4.17 -6.07
N ILE A 78 -11.55 4.59 -7.18
CA ILE A 78 -10.16 4.29 -7.49
C ILE A 78 -9.36 5.59 -7.38
N ASP A 79 -8.41 5.63 -6.46
CA ASP A 79 -7.54 6.79 -6.24
C ASP A 79 -6.67 7.07 -7.46
N ARG A 80 -6.31 8.34 -7.66
CA ARG A 80 -5.45 8.77 -8.78
C ARG A 80 -3.99 8.45 -8.49
N LEU A 81 -3.63 7.18 -8.58
CA LEU A 81 -2.30 6.69 -8.26
C LEU A 81 -1.14 7.50 -8.90
N PRO A 82 -1.20 7.92 -10.18
CA PRO A 82 -0.13 8.76 -10.76
C PRO A 82 0.13 10.03 -9.96
N ALA A 83 -0.91 10.78 -9.63
CA ALA A 83 -0.79 12.03 -8.91
C ALA A 83 -0.35 11.83 -7.43
N ILE A 84 -0.79 10.74 -6.81
CA ILE A 84 -0.34 10.36 -5.47
C ILE A 84 1.15 10.00 -5.48
N ALA A 85 1.59 9.23 -6.48
CA ALA A 85 2.99 8.85 -6.63
C ALA A 85 3.89 10.07 -6.88
N ASP A 86 3.41 11.08 -7.61
CA ASP A 86 4.14 12.35 -7.80
C ASP A 86 4.39 13.07 -6.46
N VAL A 87 3.41 13.05 -5.55
CA VAL A 87 3.60 13.60 -4.20
C VAL A 87 4.58 12.75 -3.41
N ALA A 88 4.42 11.43 -3.45
CA ALA A 88 5.25 10.50 -2.69
C ALA A 88 6.73 10.59 -3.09
N GLU A 89 7.03 10.65 -4.38
CA GLU A 89 8.40 10.77 -4.91
C GLU A 89 9.12 12.02 -4.39
N ARG A 90 8.43 13.17 -4.33
CA ARG A 90 9.03 14.41 -3.81
C ARG A 90 9.46 14.32 -2.36
N HIS A 91 8.85 13.45 -1.59
CA HIS A 91 9.10 13.31 -0.15
C HIS A 91 9.72 11.97 0.25
N GLY A 92 10.10 11.12 -0.73
CA GLY A 92 10.70 9.81 -0.48
C GLY A 92 9.79 8.84 0.26
N MET A 93 8.46 8.95 0.07
CA MET A 93 7.49 8.09 0.71
C MET A 93 7.31 6.77 -0.03
N TRP A 94 7.06 5.70 0.71
CA TRP A 94 6.59 4.44 0.16
C TRP A 94 5.15 4.57 -0.34
N VAL A 95 4.87 4.11 -1.54
CA VAL A 95 3.52 4.06 -2.11
C VAL A 95 2.97 2.64 -1.98
N HIS A 96 1.97 2.46 -1.14
CA HIS A 96 1.21 1.23 -1.08
C HIS A 96 -0.11 1.36 -1.83
N ALA A 97 -0.38 0.45 -2.76
CA ALA A 97 -1.66 0.36 -3.45
C ALA A 97 -2.52 -0.73 -2.78
N ASP A 98 -3.55 -0.31 -2.05
CA ASP A 98 -4.56 -1.23 -1.56
C ASP A 98 -5.54 -1.54 -2.71
N ALA A 99 -5.25 -2.61 -3.43
CA ALA A 99 -6.06 -3.14 -4.52
C ALA A 99 -6.83 -4.41 -4.09
N ALA A 100 -7.15 -4.53 -2.82
CA ALA A 100 -7.87 -5.68 -2.26
C ALA A 100 -9.20 -5.94 -3.00
N VAL A 101 -9.87 -4.88 -3.45
CA VAL A 101 -11.10 -4.96 -4.26
C VAL A 101 -10.79 -4.77 -5.75
N GLY A 102 -10.11 -3.69 -6.11
CA GLY A 102 -9.89 -3.33 -7.52
C GLY A 102 -8.81 -4.12 -8.25
N GLY A 103 -8.05 -4.97 -7.54
CA GLY A 103 -6.96 -5.74 -8.15
C GLY A 103 -7.37 -6.62 -9.34
N ILE A 104 -8.62 -7.07 -9.38
CA ILE A 104 -9.17 -7.83 -10.51
C ILE A 104 -9.07 -7.06 -11.83
N LEU A 105 -9.13 -5.74 -11.80
CA LEU A 105 -9.05 -4.91 -13.00
C LEU A 105 -7.69 -5.04 -13.71
N ALA A 106 -6.62 -5.38 -12.98
CA ALA A 106 -5.31 -5.63 -13.58
C ALA A 106 -5.25 -6.94 -14.38
N ALA A 107 -6.14 -7.89 -14.11
CA ALA A 107 -6.12 -9.23 -14.71
C ALA A 107 -6.58 -9.25 -16.16
N SER A 108 -7.29 -8.22 -16.65
CA SER A 108 -7.84 -8.16 -18.01
C SER A 108 -7.24 -7.00 -18.80
N ALA A 109 -6.93 -7.24 -20.07
CA ALA A 109 -6.53 -6.19 -21.00
C ALA A 109 -7.62 -5.12 -21.19
N ALA A 110 -8.89 -5.50 -21.05
CA ALA A 110 -10.03 -4.60 -21.21
C ALA A 110 -10.18 -3.62 -20.02
N THR A 111 -9.71 -3.97 -18.84
CA THR A 111 -9.94 -3.19 -17.60
C THR A 111 -8.67 -2.65 -16.95
N ARG A 112 -7.48 -3.15 -17.32
CA ARG A 112 -6.22 -2.72 -16.68
C ARG A 112 -5.93 -1.22 -16.82
N HIS A 113 -6.52 -0.55 -17.79
CA HIS A 113 -6.39 0.89 -18.00
C HIS A 113 -7.04 1.70 -16.88
N GLU A 114 -7.93 1.11 -16.07
CA GLU A 114 -8.55 1.72 -14.90
C GLU A 114 -7.56 1.86 -13.72
N LEU A 115 -6.44 1.12 -13.77
CA LEU A 115 -5.36 1.18 -12.78
C LEU A 115 -4.07 1.75 -13.40
N PRO A 116 -4.09 3.01 -13.86
CA PRO A 116 -2.92 3.60 -14.51
C PRO A 116 -1.76 3.71 -13.52
N ALA A 117 -0.55 3.49 -14.05
CA ALA A 117 0.70 3.61 -13.28
C ALA A 117 0.81 2.69 -12.04
N LEU A 118 0.14 1.53 -12.03
CA LEU A 118 0.25 0.57 -10.92
C LEU A 118 1.71 0.16 -10.63
N HIS A 119 2.57 0.18 -11.66
CA HIS A 119 4.02 -0.08 -11.55
C HIS A 119 4.77 0.97 -10.71
N ARG A 120 4.17 2.14 -10.42
CA ARG A 120 4.76 3.16 -9.54
C ARG A 120 4.54 2.89 -8.05
N ALA A 121 3.62 1.97 -7.72
CA ALA A 121 3.48 1.52 -6.34
C ALA A 121 4.68 0.68 -5.93
N ASP A 122 5.17 0.87 -4.71
CA ASP A 122 6.25 0.05 -4.13
C ASP A 122 5.71 -1.30 -3.66
N SER A 123 4.44 -1.32 -3.24
CA SER A 123 3.73 -2.55 -2.91
C SER A 123 2.26 -2.50 -3.27
N VAL A 124 1.68 -3.66 -3.58
CA VAL A 124 0.27 -3.82 -3.97
C VAL A 124 -0.31 -4.99 -3.20
N THR A 125 -1.44 -4.78 -2.52
CA THR A 125 -2.24 -5.88 -1.95
C THR A 125 -3.39 -6.23 -2.89
N MET A 126 -3.61 -7.54 -3.11
CA MET A 126 -4.76 -8.05 -3.87
C MET A 126 -5.42 -9.18 -3.09
N ASP A 127 -6.74 -9.14 -2.94
CA ASP A 127 -7.51 -10.20 -2.28
C ASP A 127 -8.23 -11.06 -3.32
N PHE A 128 -7.68 -12.24 -3.59
CA PHE A 128 -8.29 -13.18 -4.54
C PHE A 128 -9.62 -13.73 -4.04
N HIS A 129 -9.81 -13.79 -2.72
CA HIS A 129 -11.08 -14.20 -2.11
C HIS A 129 -12.19 -13.14 -2.14
N LYS A 130 -11.93 -11.95 -2.70
CA LYS A 130 -12.93 -10.91 -2.95
C LYS A 130 -13.44 -11.00 -4.39
N THR A 131 -12.92 -10.16 -5.25
CA THR A 131 -13.41 -9.97 -6.62
C THR A 131 -12.97 -11.04 -7.61
N PHE A 132 -11.95 -11.84 -7.29
CA PHE A 132 -11.52 -12.97 -8.13
C PHE A 132 -12.30 -14.27 -7.87
N TYR A 133 -13.27 -14.27 -6.93
CA TYR A 133 -14.12 -15.43 -6.59
C TYR A 133 -13.36 -16.67 -6.14
N VAL A 134 -12.17 -16.53 -5.59
CA VAL A 134 -11.40 -17.61 -4.98
C VAL A 134 -11.85 -17.80 -3.53
N GLY A 135 -11.81 -19.03 -3.02
CA GLY A 135 -12.19 -19.32 -1.63
C GLY A 135 -11.33 -18.58 -0.61
N LEU A 136 -11.89 -18.34 0.59
CA LEU A 136 -11.19 -17.75 1.75
C LEU A 136 -10.06 -18.69 2.22
N ALA A 137 -8.93 -18.22 2.72
CA ALA A 137 -8.42 -16.86 2.66
C ALA A 137 -7.23 -16.86 1.69
N CYS A 138 -7.37 -16.11 0.60
CA CYS A 138 -6.33 -16.05 -0.42
C CYS A 138 -6.08 -14.59 -0.79
N SER A 139 -4.89 -14.10 -0.44
CA SER A 139 -4.44 -12.75 -0.72
C SER A 139 -2.98 -12.78 -1.19
N ALA A 140 -2.57 -11.76 -1.93
CA ALA A 140 -1.19 -11.54 -2.31
C ALA A 140 -0.72 -10.14 -1.92
N LEU A 141 0.52 -10.06 -1.46
CA LEU A 141 1.29 -8.84 -1.39
C LEU A 141 2.38 -8.91 -2.45
N VAL A 142 2.31 -8.02 -3.41
CA VAL A 142 3.34 -7.86 -4.45
C VAL A 142 4.20 -6.67 -4.09
N VAL A 143 5.51 -6.80 -4.16
CA VAL A 143 6.47 -5.71 -3.98
C VAL A 143 7.21 -5.45 -5.29
N ARG A 144 7.47 -4.20 -5.59
CA ARG A 144 8.17 -3.79 -6.81
C ARG A 144 9.63 -4.24 -6.80
N ASP A 145 10.30 -4.07 -5.66
CA ASP A 145 11.67 -4.48 -5.45
C ASP A 145 11.72 -5.68 -4.49
N ALA A 146 12.12 -6.85 -5.01
CA ALA A 146 12.22 -8.08 -4.24
C ALA A 146 13.21 -7.97 -3.06
N GLU A 147 14.24 -7.13 -3.16
CA GLU A 147 15.19 -6.89 -2.08
C GLU A 147 14.51 -6.32 -0.82
N SER A 148 13.38 -5.64 -0.97
CA SER A 148 12.60 -5.15 0.17
C SER A 148 12.10 -6.27 1.09
N LEU A 149 11.92 -7.50 0.57
CA LEU A 149 11.47 -8.65 1.35
C LEU A 149 12.51 -9.15 2.35
N ARG A 150 13.80 -8.84 2.15
CA ARG A 150 14.86 -9.23 3.11
C ARG A 150 14.65 -8.65 4.51
N HIS A 151 13.96 -7.50 4.61
CA HIS A 151 13.66 -6.86 5.89
C HIS A 151 12.63 -7.60 6.73
N VAL A 152 11.86 -8.51 6.11
CA VAL A 152 10.84 -9.35 6.76
C VAL A 152 11.19 -10.84 6.71
N THR A 153 12.34 -11.18 6.12
CA THR A 153 12.83 -12.56 6.05
C THR A 153 13.44 -12.96 7.40
N VAL A 154 13.00 -14.09 7.91
CA VAL A 154 13.59 -14.72 9.10
C VAL A 154 14.31 -15.98 8.66
N HIS A 155 15.61 -16.08 8.98
CA HIS A 155 16.37 -17.29 8.79
C HIS A 155 16.30 -18.13 10.07
N ALA A 156 15.90 -19.38 9.93
CA ALA A 156 15.89 -20.34 11.03
C ALA A 156 16.43 -21.69 10.51
N ASP A 157 17.50 -22.20 11.14
CA ASP A 157 18.23 -23.38 10.66
C ASP A 157 17.36 -24.62 10.52
N TYR A 158 16.34 -24.77 11.36
CA TYR A 158 15.39 -25.88 11.28
C TYR A 158 14.33 -25.75 10.17
N LEU A 159 14.11 -24.53 9.66
CA LEU A 159 13.19 -24.26 8.54
C LEU A 159 13.92 -24.12 7.22
N ASN A 160 15.18 -23.61 7.29
CA ASN A 160 15.99 -23.33 6.13
C ASN A 160 17.35 -24.08 6.23
N PRO A 161 17.36 -25.42 6.22
CA PRO A 161 18.58 -26.20 6.42
C PRO A 161 19.59 -26.07 5.28
N VAL A 162 19.23 -25.38 4.20
CA VAL A 162 20.07 -25.07 3.04
C VAL A 162 19.99 -23.57 2.79
N SER A 163 21.05 -22.98 2.27
CA SER A 163 21.20 -21.52 2.06
C SER A 163 20.26 -20.90 1.00
N TYR A 164 19.14 -21.54 0.72
CA TYR A 164 18.11 -21.00 -0.16
C TYR A 164 16.73 -21.16 0.47
N THR A 165 15.96 -20.09 0.43
CA THR A 165 14.57 -20.09 0.88
C THR A 165 13.65 -20.42 -0.29
N HIS A 166 12.88 -21.49 -0.17
CA HIS A 166 11.85 -21.84 -1.14
C HIS A 166 10.51 -21.13 -0.90
N LEU A 167 10.53 -19.91 -0.42
CA LEU A 167 9.33 -19.09 -0.34
C LEU A 167 8.91 -18.51 -1.68
N THR A 168 9.79 -18.63 -2.70
CA THR A 168 9.41 -18.36 -4.09
C THR A 168 9.19 -19.68 -4.80
N LEU A 169 7.97 -19.93 -5.26
CA LEU A 169 7.76 -20.96 -6.27
C LEU A 169 8.74 -20.72 -7.41
N PRO A 170 9.44 -21.78 -7.92
CA PRO A 170 10.34 -21.60 -9.02
C PRO A 170 9.53 -21.08 -10.22
N THR A 171 9.68 -19.80 -10.50
CA THR A 171 9.17 -19.22 -11.74
C THR A 171 10.02 -19.80 -12.86
N LYS A 172 9.53 -20.85 -13.51
CA LYS A 172 10.05 -21.20 -14.81
C LYS A 172 9.85 -19.97 -15.71
N ARG A 173 10.93 -19.37 -16.15
CA ARG A 173 10.88 -18.49 -17.31
C ARG A 173 10.40 -19.36 -18.47
N ILE A 174 9.22 -19.09 -18.96
CA ILE A 174 8.74 -19.56 -20.26
C ILE A 174 9.22 -18.56 -21.30
#